data_f521ec145ab7469e0e4f817b95fb49c2
#
_entry.id   f521ec145ab7469e0e4f817b95fb49c2
#
_cell.length_a   1.000
_cell.length_b   1.000
_cell.length_c   1.000
_cell.angle_alpha   90.00
_cell.angle_beta   90.00
_cell.angle_gamma   90.00
#
_symmetry.space_group_name_H-M   'P 1'
#
loop_
_entity.id
_entity.type
_entity.pdbx_description
1 polymer ?
#
loop_
_entity_poly.entity_id
_entity_poly.type
_entity_poly.pdbx_seq_one_letter_code
_entity_poly.pdbx_strand_id
1 'polypeptide(L)'
;MKAKFNMTVEENIFVAKRNIIDYMWKSARLEGIGVTYPDTEAIYNGLTVQGVSVKDTVAINNLKHSWSFLLENVDYPTDYPFICKINQLVGGDNLIARAGFIRNVTVSIGGTTWKPDIPIESIIKEEIADISTIESPTERAIALMLYCMRRQMFLDGNKRDGYACWKSCNDCSWCRNNRNTY
;
A
#
# COMPACT_ATOMS: atom_id res chain seq x y z
N MET A 1 -7.60 -20.51 0.13
CA MET A 1 -7.07 -20.81 -1.25
C MET A 1 -5.73 -21.53 -1.15
N LYS A 2 -5.48 -22.60 -1.95
CA LYS A 2 -4.12 -23.17 -2.01
C LYS A 2 -3.19 -22.20 -2.76
N ALA A 3 -2.00 -21.95 -2.23
CA ALA A 3 -1.00 -21.13 -2.91
C ALA A 3 -0.65 -21.78 -4.27
N LYS A 4 -0.71 -20.99 -5.34
CA LYS A 4 -0.39 -21.46 -6.70
C LYS A 4 1.12 -21.66 -6.88
N PHE A 5 1.92 -20.87 -6.19
CA PHE A 5 3.39 -20.92 -6.22
C PHE A 5 3.91 -20.98 -4.79
N ASN A 6 5.02 -21.69 -4.59
CA ASN A 6 5.70 -21.77 -3.31
C ASN A 6 7.08 -21.12 -3.43
N MET A 7 7.07 -19.79 -3.49
CA MET A 7 8.27 -18.96 -3.61
C MET A 7 8.88 -18.66 -2.23
N THR A 8 10.19 -18.56 -2.18
CA THR A 8 10.90 -18.05 -0.99
C THR A 8 10.69 -16.53 -0.85
N VAL A 9 11.10 -15.96 0.28
CA VAL A 9 11.05 -14.50 0.49
C VAL A 9 11.95 -13.79 -0.51
N GLU A 10 13.16 -14.31 -0.73
CA GLU A 10 14.14 -13.76 -1.66
C GLU A 10 13.63 -13.77 -3.11
N GLU A 11 12.97 -14.87 -3.53
CA GLU A 11 12.35 -14.98 -4.85
C GLU A 11 11.22 -13.96 -5.00
N ASN A 12 10.39 -13.78 -3.97
CA ASN A 12 9.32 -12.79 -3.98
C ASN A 12 9.88 -11.36 -4.06
N ILE A 13 10.91 -11.02 -3.27
CA ILE A 13 11.60 -9.72 -3.32
C ILE A 13 12.19 -9.50 -4.73
N PHE A 14 12.83 -10.51 -5.31
CA PHE A 14 13.39 -10.43 -6.65
C PHE A 14 12.29 -10.12 -7.69
N VAL A 15 11.16 -10.83 -7.65
CA VAL A 15 10.03 -10.60 -8.55
C VAL A 15 9.43 -9.20 -8.31
N ALA A 16 9.30 -8.76 -7.06
CA ALA A 16 8.80 -7.43 -6.74
C ALA A 16 9.71 -6.33 -7.30
N LYS A 17 11.02 -6.44 -7.09
CA LYS A 17 12.02 -5.49 -7.64
C LYS A 17 11.98 -5.44 -9.16
N ARG A 18 11.87 -6.60 -9.81
CA ARG A 18 11.80 -6.69 -11.28
C ARG A 18 10.55 -6.00 -11.85
N ASN A 19 9.45 -6.01 -11.12
CA ASN A 19 8.16 -5.47 -11.58
C ASN A 19 7.79 -4.15 -10.92
N ILE A 20 8.71 -3.51 -10.19
CA ILE A 20 8.42 -2.34 -9.34
C ILE A 20 7.79 -1.19 -10.14
N ILE A 21 8.28 -0.92 -11.35
CA ILE A 21 7.78 0.15 -12.21
C ILE A 21 6.35 -0.12 -12.64
N ASP A 22 6.03 -1.37 -12.99
CA ASP A 22 4.67 -1.78 -13.34
C ASP A 22 3.72 -1.62 -12.15
N TYR A 23 4.16 -1.97 -10.95
CA TYR A 23 3.37 -1.80 -9.74
C TYR A 23 3.14 -0.33 -9.40
N MET A 24 4.16 0.51 -9.52
CA MET A 24 4.04 1.95 -9.31
C MET A 24 3.10 2.59 -10.33
N TRP A 25 3.25 2.26 -11.61
CA TRP A 25 2.38 2.75 -12.67
C TRP A 25 0.91 2.35 -12.45
N LYS A 26 0.64 1.09 -12.12
CA LYS A 26 -0.72 0.61 -11.82
C LYS A 26 -1.30 1.32 -10.60
N SER A 27 -0.50 1.51 -9.55
CA SER A 27 -0.89 2.25 -8.35
C SER A 27 -1.26 3.70 -8.67
N ALA A 28 -0.45 4.38 -9.48
CA ALA A 28 -0.71 5.74 -9.94
C ALA A 28 -2.01 5.83 -10.77
N ARG A 29 -2.22 4.87 -11.67
CA ARG A 29 -3.45 4.80 -12.48
C ARG A 29 -4.71 4.60 -11.64
N LEU A 30 -4.67 3.84 -10.55
CA LEU A 30 -5.79 3.67 -9.61
C LEU A 30 -6.21 4.98 -8.95
N GLU A 31 -5.30 5.94 -8.83
CA GLU A 31 -5.54 7.28 -8.25
C GLU A 31 -5.82 8.35 -9.33
N GLY A 32 -5.93 7.95 -10.59
CA GLY A 32 -6.20 8.88 -11.69
C GLY A 32 -5.00 9.73 -12.11
N ILE A 33 -3.77 9.38 -11.68
CA ILE A 33 -2.55 10.04 -12.13
C ILE A 33 -2.29 9.67 -13.58
N GLY A 34 -2.21 10.68 -14.46
CA GLY A 34 -2.19 10.53 -15.91
C GLY A 34 -0.83 10.19 -16.52
N VAL A 35 0.04 9.45 -15.79
CA VAL A 35 1.35 9.03 -16.29
C VAL A 35 1.28 7.75 -17.10
N THR A 36 2.13 7.62 -18.11
CA THR A 36 2.34 6.37 -18.85
C THR A 36 3.37 5.49 -18.14
N TYR A 37 3.50 4.22 -18.57
CA TYR A 37 4.55 3.35 -18.06
C TYR A 37 5.97 3.91 -18.34
N PRO A 38 6.31 4.36 -19.57
CA PRO A 38 7.60 5.01 -19.84
C PRO A 38 7.86 6.27 -18.99
N ASP A 39 6.82 7.09 -18.72
CA ASP A 39 6.98 8.26 -17.85
C ASP A 39 7.33 7.83 -16.42
N THR A 40 6.64 6.79 -15.91
CA THR A 40 6.91 6.23 -14.59
C THR A 40 8.33 5.68 -14.49
N GLU A 41 8.80 4.98 -15.52
CA GLU A 41 10.16 4.46 -15.59
C GLU A 41 11.20 5.59 -15.63
N ALA A 42 10.96 6.63 -16.42
CA ALA A 42 11.85 7.79 -16.50
C ALA A 42 11.96 8.51 -15.15
N ILE A 43 10.83 8.76 -14.48
CA ILE A 43 10.81 9.39 -13.16
C ILE A 43 11.49 8.49 -12.11
N TYR A 44 11.23 7.18 -12.15
CA TYR A 44 11.89 6.21 -11.27
C TYR A 44 13.41 6.27 -11.39
N ASN A 45 13.93 6.48 -12.60
CA ASN A 45 15.35 6.62 -12.91
C ASN A 45 15.90 8.04 -12.66
N GLY A 46 15.08 8.95 -12.11
CA GLY A 46 15.50 10.32 -11.76
C GLY A 46 15.49 11.29 -12.93
N LEU A 47 14.84 10.96 -14.04
CA LEU A 47 14.72 11.82 -15.19
C LEU A 47 13.48 12.72 -15.09
N THR A 48 13.59 13.91 -15.68
CA THR A 48 12.44 14.82 -15.83
C THR A 48 11.64 14.43 -17.08
N VAL A 49 10.32 14.39 -16.96
CA VAL A 49 9.42 14.05 -18.06
C VAL A 49 8.62 15.28 -18.47
N GLN A 50 8.72 15.66 -19.73
CA GLN A 50 7.96 16.78 -20.26
C GLN A 50 6.47 16.46 -20.32
N GLY A 51 5.62 17.41 -19.88
CA GLY A 51 4.17 17.24 -19.89
C GLY A 51 3.59 16.55 -18.63
N VAL A 52 4.43 16.02 -17.75
CA VAL A 52 4.01 15.51 -16.44
C VAL A 52 4.03 16.65 -15.43
N SER A 53 2.95 16.78 -14.64
CA SER A 53 2.88 17.82 -13.61
C SER A 53 3.89 17.56 -12.50
N VAL A 54 4.33 18.62 -11.81
CA VAL A 54 5.20 18.50 -10.62
C VAL A 54 4.52 17.63 -9.56
N LYS A 55 3.23 17.81 -9.35
CA LYS A 55 2.44 17.01 -8.41
C LYS A 55 2.48 15.52 -8.75
N ASP A 56 2.33 15.16 -10.02
CA ASP A 56 2.36 13.77 -10.44
C ASP A 56 3.76 13.18 -10.33
N THR A 57 4.79 13.97 -10.66
CA THR A 57 6.19 13.57 -10.45
C THR A 57 6.49 13.29 -8.98
N VAL A 58 6.04 14.15 -8.06
CA VAL A 58 6.15 13.95 -6.61
C VAL A 58 5.41 12.68 -6.20
N ALA A 59 4.20 12.46 -6.69
CA ALA A 59 3.42 11.26 -6.38
C ALA A 59 4.15 9.96 -6.79
N ILE A 60 4.80 9.94 -7.97
CA ILE A 60 5.58 8.78 -8.42
C ILE A 60 6.83 8.59 -7.55
N ASN A 61 7.54 9.66 -7.17
CA ASN A 61 8.69 9.56 -6.28
C ASN A 61 8.28 9.06 -4.89
N ASN A 62 7.14 9.50 -4.35
CA ASN A 62 6.60 9.01 -3.09
C ASN A 62 6.24 7.52 -3.16
N LEU A 63 5.69 7.04 -4.28
CA LEU A 63 5.49 5.61 -4.51
C LEU A 63 6.82 4.86 -4.53
N LYS A 64 7.86 5.40 -5.17
CA LYS A 64 9.21 4.80 -5.15
C LYS A 64 9.73 4.66 -3.72
N HIS A 65 9.63 5.72 -2.89
CA HIS A 65 10.05 5.68 -1.48
C HIS A 65 9.24 4.66 -0.66
N SER A 66 7.93 4.61 -0.89
CA SER A 66 7.04 3.64 -0.24
C SER A 66 7.42 2.20 -0.59
N TRP A 67 7.70 1.91 -1.86
CA TRP A 67 8.14 0.60 -2.31
C TRP A 67 9.52 0.22 -1.79
N SER A 68 10.48 1.18 -1.74
CA SER A 68 11.80 0.94 -1.14
C SER A 68 11.66 0.56 0.33
N PHE A 69 10.91 1.36 1.10
CA PHE A 69 10.62 1.07 2.50
C PHE A 69 10.00 -0.32 2.69
N LEU A 70 9.01 -0.68 1.89
CA LEU A 70 8.35 -1.97 1.94
C LEU A 70 9.32 -3.14 1.72
N LEU A 71 10.17 -3.03 0.68
CA LEU A 71 11.14 -4.08 0.33
C LEU A 71 12.30 -4.19 1.32
N GLU A 72 12.64 -3.11 2.03
CA GLU A 72 13.66 -3.09 3.08
C GLU A 72 13.12 -3.61 4.43
N ASN A 73 11.81 -3.62 4.60
CA ASN A 73 11.15 -3.96 5.87
C ASN A 73 10.19 -5.16 5.74
N VAL A 74 10.50 -6.12 4.88
CA VAL A 74 9.65 -7.30 4.61
C VAL A 74 9.48 -8.21 5.84
N ASP A 75 10.38 -8.14 6.81
CA ASP A 75 10.33 -8.94 8.03
C ASP A 75 9.47 -8.31 9.14
N TYR A 76 9.02 -7.07 8.95
CA TYR A 76 8.14 -6.41 9.91
C TYR A 76 6.68 -6.77 9.67
N PRO A 77 5.87 -6.85 10.75
CA PRO A 77 4.45 -7.10 10.62
C PRO A 77 3.75 -5.97 9.87
N THR A 78 2.82 -6.33 8.99
CA THR A 78 1.95 -5.35 8.30
C THR A 78 0.80 -4.97 9.23
N ASP A 79 1.13 -4.28 10.32
CA ASP A 79 0.24 -3.81 11.36
C ASP A 79 -0.20 -2.35 11.13
N TYR A 80 -0.98 -1.80 12.08
CA TYR A 80 -1.45 -0.41 12.02
C TYR A 80 -0.31 0.63 11.88
N PRO A 81 0.78 0.60 12.69
CA PRO A 81 1.92 1.50 12.50
C PRO A 81 2.57 1.40 11.12
N PHE A 82 2.70 0.17 10.60
CA PHE A 82 3.29 -0.06 9.29
C PHE A 82 2.43 0.57 8.18
N ILE A 83 1.10 0.39 8.24
CA ILE A 83 0.17 0.98 7.28
C ILE A 83 0.19 2.52 7.37
N CYS A 84 0.24 3.08 8.58
CA CYS A 84 0.41 4.52 8.78
C CYS A 84 1.72 5.02 8.15
N LYS A 85 2.82 4.27 8.28
CA LYS A 85 4.10 4.62 7.68
C LYS A 85 4.05 4.60 6.15
N ILE A 86 3.39 3.60 5.55
CA ILE A 86 3.18 3.56 4.10
C ILE A 86 2.39 4.79 3.64
N ASN A 87 1.29 5.14 4.31
CA ASN A 87 0.51 6.34 3.98
C ASN A 87 1.34 7.63 4.12
N GLN A 88 2.17 7.71 5.18
CA GLN A 88 3.09 8.84 5.36
C GLN A 88 4.05 9.00 4.18
N LEU A 89 4.61 7.91 3.67
CA LEU A 89 5.51 7.93 2.53
C LEU A 89 4.78 8.28 1.23
N VAL A 90 3.63 7.67 0.99
CA VAL A 90 2.78 7.94 -0.19
C VAL A 90 2.32 9.40 -0.22
N GLY A 91 2.02 9.98 0.93
CA GLY A 91 1.54 11.36 1.07
C GLY A 91 2.62 12.39 1.36
N GLY A 92 3.90 12.00 1.30
CA GLY A 92 5.04 12.89 1.57
C GLY A 92 5.06 14.14 0.70
N ASP A 93 5.95 15.07 1.02
CA ASP A 93 6.14 16.34 0.31
C ASP A 93 4.84 17.16 0.15
N ASN A 94 4.00 17.13 1.19
CA ASN A 94 2.70 17.80 1.25
C ASN A 94 1.67 17.34 0.19
N LEU A 95 1.86 16.16 -0.39
CA LEU A 95 0.91 15.59 -1.34
C LEU A 95 -0.44 15.26 -0.68
N ILE A 96 -0.39 14.76 0.56
CA ILE A 96 -1.57 14.47 1.38
C ILE A 96 -1.47 15.24 2.71
N ALA A 97 -2.50 16.00 3.04
CA ALA A 97 -2.57 16.66 4.34
C ALA A 97 -2.64 15.60 5.46
N ARG A 98 -1.80 15.76 6.50
CA ARG A 98 -1.72 14.82 7.62
C ARG A 98 -1.48 13.37 7.20
N ALA A 99 -0.63 13.14 6.20
CA ALA A 99 -0.23 11.79 5.79
C ALA A 99 0.26 10.97 6.99
N GLY A 100 -0.14 9.69 7.05
CA GLY A 100 0.17 8.77 8.13
C GLY A 100 -0.70 8.89 9.39
N PHE A 101 -1.63 9.86 9.45
CA PHE A 101 -2.57 10.00 10.55
C PHE A 101 -3.98 9.67 10.09
N ILE A 102 -4.70 8.90 10.89
CA ILE A 102 -6.11 8.62 10.61
C ILE A 102 -6.91 9.92 10.57
N ARG A 103 -7.90 9.95 9.69
CA ARG A 103 -8.78 11.11 9.56
C ARG A 103 -9.71 11.25 10.76
N ASN A 104 -10.04 12.47 11.07
CA ASN A 104 -11.02 12.83 12.10
C ASN A 104 -12.24 13.56 11.51
N VAL A 105 -12.41 13.47 10.20
CA VAL A 105 -13.51 14.09 9.45
C VAL A 105 -14.19 13.05 8.57
N THR A 106 -15.43 13.31 8.19
CA THR A 106 -16.17 12.50 7.23
C THR A 106 -15.59 12.66 5.82
N VAL A 107 -15.62 11.58 5.05
CA VAL A 107 -15.23 11.58 3.63
C VAL A 107 -16.36 10.99 2.79
N SER A 108 -16.37 11.34 1.51
CA SER A 108 -17.28 10.74 0.53
C SER A 108 -16.48 9.98 -0.51
N ILE A 109 -17.00 8.82 -0.93
CA ILE A 109 -16.41 8.03 -2.00
C ILE A 109 -17.17 8.29 -3.28
N GLY A 110 -16.47 8.69 -4.34
CA GLY A 110 -17.07 8.91 -5.64
C GLY A 110 -17.81 7.67 -6.17
N GLY A 111 -18.97 7.86 -6.78
CA GLY A 111 -19.77 6.77 -7.36
C GLY A 111 -20.63 5.96 -6.38
N THR A 112 -20.69 6.35 -5.09
CA THR A 112 -21.54 5.71 -4.09
C THR A 112 -22.15 6.71 -3.12
N THR A 113 -23.31 6.37 -2.57
CA THR A 113 -23.96 7.11 -1.47
C THR A 113 -23.43 6.68 -0.10
N TRP A 114 -22.71 5.56 -0.03
CA TRP A 114 -22.15 5.06 1.20
C TRP A 114 -21.02 5.98 1.71
N LYS A 115 -21.06 6.27 3.00
CA LYS A 115 -20.04 7.08 3.69
C LYS A 115 -19.39 6.24 4.78
N PRO A 116 -18.07 6.09 4.77
CA PRO A 116 -17.39 5.38 5.84
C PRO A 116 -17.42 6.18 7.14
N ASP A 117 -17.65 5.48 8.26
CA ASP A 117 -17.59 6.07 9.59
C ASP A 117 -16.22 6.68 9.88
N ILE A 118 -16.19 7.68 10.78
CA ILE A 118 -14.93 8.23 11.27
C ILE A 118 -14.14 7.11 11.95
N PRO A 119 -12.88 6.88 11.55
CA PRO A 119 -12.10 5.79 12.10
C PRO A 119 -11.72 6.04 13.56
N ILE A 120 -11.76 4.96 14.37
CA ILE A 120 -11.30 4.93 15.75
C ILE A 120 -10.07 4.02 15.80
N GLU A 121 -8.96 4.52 16.33
CA GLU A 121 -7.67 3.83 16.27
C GLU A 121 -7.69 2.45 16.91
N SER A 122 -8.33 2.29 18.10
CA SER A 122 -8.43 0.99 18.77
C SER A 122 -9.17 -0.03 17.92
N ILE A 123 -10.29 0.37 17.31
CA ILE A 123 -11.09 -0.50 16.43
C ILE A 123 -10.27 -0.91 15.19
N ILE A 124 -9.55 0.03 14.58
CA ILE A 124 -8.72 -0.27 13.42
C ILE A 124 -7.61 -1.28 13.77
N LYS A 125 -6.97 -1.12 14.93
CA LYS A 125 -5.95 -2.07 15.40
C LYS A 125 -6.51 -3.47 15.58
N GLU A 126 -7.69 -3.59 16.19
CA GLU A 126 -8.40 -4.88 16.36
C GLU A 126 -8.76 -5.49 15.00
N GLU A 127 -9.38 -4.72 14.10
CA GLU A 127 -9.78 -5.18 12.77
C GLU A 127 -8.55 -5.66 11.94
N ILE A 128 -7.41 -4.97 12.01
CA ILE A 128 -6.16 -5.39 11.34
C ILE A 128 -5.59 -6.65 12.01
N ALA A 129 -5.63 -6.76 13.33
CA ALA A 129 -5.20 -7.95 14.06
C ALA A 129 -6.03 -9.16 13.64
N ASP A 130 -7.35 -9.03 13.54
CA ASP A 130 -8.25 -10.10 13.08
C ASP A 130 -7.91 -10.55 11.65
N ILE A 131 -7.68 -9.60 10.74
CA ILE A 131 -7.24 -9.92 9.37
C ILE A 131 -5.91 -10.70 9.39
N SER A 132 -5.02 -10.39 10.30
CA SER A 132 -3.71 -11.05 10.41
C SER A 132 -3.82 -12.52 10.83
N THR A 133 -4.94 -12.94 11.44
CA THR A 133 -5.20 -14.34 11.82
C THR A 133 -5.57 -15.23 10.64
N ILE A 134 -5.91 -14.68 9.47
CA ILE A 134 -6.28 -15.45 8.29
C ILE A 134 -5.09 -16.33 7.87
N GLU A 135 -5.28 -17.65 7.85
CA GLU A 135 -4.23 -18.62 7.60
C GLU A 135 -3.60 -18.49 6.19
N SER A 136 -4.44 -18.33 5.18
CA SER A 136 -3.98 -18.20 3.79
C SER A 136 -3.31 -16.84 3.55
N PRO A 137 -2.01 -16.79 3.23
CA PRO A 137 -1.31 -15.52 2.98
C PRO A 137 -1.98 -14.70 1.87
N THR A 138 -2.43 -15.34 0.80
CA THR A 138 -3.10 -14.67 -0.32
C THR A 138 -4.44 -14.09 0.10
N GLU A 139 -5.25 -14.84 0.86
CA GLU A 139 -6.54 -14.35 1.35
C GLU A 139 -6.36 -13.20 2.33
N ARG A 140 -5.39 -13.31 3.24
CA ARG A 140 -5.03 -12.25 4.18
C ARG A 140 -4.59 -10.97 3.46
N ALA A 141 -3.73 -11.09 2.46
CA ALA A 141 -3.27 -9.96 1.66
C ALA A 141 -4.43 -9.27 0.93
N ILE A 142 -5.32 -10.03 0.30
CA ILE A 142 -6.51 -9.50 -0.36
C ILE A 142 -7.46 -8.85 0.65
N ALA A 143 -7.70 -9.50 1.79
CA ALA A 143 -8.55 -8.96 2.84
C ALA A 143 -8.02 -7.61 3.34
N LEU A 144 -6.71 -7.50 3.61
CA LEU A 144 -6.09 -6.26 4.06
C LEU A 144 -6.17 -5.14 2.99
N MET A 145 -5.93 -5.49 1.73
CA MET A 145 -6.06 -4.54 0.62
C MET A 145 -7.49 -3.98 0.55
N LEU A 146 -8.48 -4.85 0.54
CA LEU A 146 -9.90 -4.45 0.48
C LEU A 146 -10.32 -3.69 1.73
N TYR A 147 -9.81 -4.07 2.89
CA TYR A 147 -10.03 -3.37 4.15
C TYR A 147 -9.54 -1.91 4.06
N CYS A 148 -8.29 -1.68 3.67
CA CYS A 148 -7.74 -0.33 3.51
C CYS A 148 -8.56 0.52 2.53
N MET A 149 -8.93 -0.08 1.38
CA MET A 149 -9.73 0.61 0.37
C MET A 149 -11.14 0.95 0.84
N ARG A 150 -11.78 0.07 1.61
CA ARG A 150 -13.15 0.26 2.10
C ARG A 150 -13.19 1.13 3.37
N ARG A 151 -12.32 0.86 4.34
CA ARG A 151 -12.32 1.56 5.64
C ARG A 151 -12.00 3.04 5.52
N GLN A 152 -11.23 3.41 4.48
CA GLN A 152 -10.86 4.81 4.24
C GLN A 152 -10.29 5.45 5.50
N MET A 153 -9.23 4.87 6.05
CA MET A 153 -8.63 5.29 7.33
C MET A 153 -8.01 6.68 7.26
N PHE A 154 -7.49 7.04 6.10
CA PHE A 154 -6.77 8.29 5.87
C PHE A 154 -7.59 9.25 5.00
N LEU A 155 -7.20 10.51 4.97
CA LEU A 155 -7.83 11.52 4.11
C LEU A 155 -7.69 11.19 2.62
N ASP A 156 -6.54 10.60 2.23
CA ASP A 156 -6.26 10.15 0.87
C ASP A 156 -5.20 9.04 0.90
N GLY A 157 -4.92 8.42 -0.26
CA GLY A 157 -3.91 7.38 -0.41
C GLY A 157 -4.37 5.96 -0.07
N ASN A 158 -5.57 5.79 0.46
CA ASN A 158 -6.06 4.49 0.96
C ASN A 158 -5.99 3.34 -0.08
N LYS A 159 -6.14 3.61 -1.38
CA LYS A 159 -5.99 2.60 -2.43
C LYS A 159 -4.53 2.24 -2.67
N ARG A 160 -3.65 3.25 -2.67
CA ARG A 160 -2.18 3.08 -2.83
C ARG A 160 -1.61 2.29 -1.66
N ASP A 161 -2.03 2.63 -0.45
CA ASP A 161 -1.64 1.93 0.78
C ASP A 161 -2.11 0.47 0.74
N GLY A 162 -3.38 0.24 0.40
CA GLY A 162 -3.93 -1.11 0.27
C GLY A 162 -3.19 -1.94 -0.76
N TYR A 163 -2.83 -1.37 -1.91
CA TYR A 163 -2.06 -2.06 -2.94
C TYR A 163 -0.63 -2.39 -2.48
N ALA A 164 0.04 -1.47 -1.80
CA ALA A 164 1.35 -1.71 -1.22
C ALA A 164 1.30 -2.79 -0.12
N CYS A 165 0.34 -2.70 0.80
CA CYS A 165 0.15 -3.69 1.86
C CYS A 165 -0.19 -5.10 1.33
N TRP A 166 -0.99 -5.20 0.25
CA TRP A 166 -1.27 -6.48 -0.40
C TRP A 166 0.02 -7.16 -0.90
N LYS A 167 0.91 -6.40 -1.49
CA LYS A 167 2.21 -6.91 -1.95
C LYS A 167 3.09 -7.32 -0.77
N SER A 168 3.17 -6.50 0.28
CA SER A 168 3.90 -6.83 1.50
C SER A 168 3.44 -8.16 2.09
N CYS A 169 2.14 -8.36 2.27
CA CYS A 169 1.59 -9.59 2.83
C CYS A 169 1.85 -10.84 1.98
N ASN A 170 1.88 -10.73 0.66
CA ASN A 170 2.19 -11.88 -0.20
C ASN A 170 3.68 -12.24 -0.19
N ASP A 171 4.55 -11.26 0.02
CA ASP A 171 5.99 -11.39 -0.11
C ASP A 171 6.69 -11.64 1.23
N CYS A 172 6.00 -11.52 2.38
CA CYS A 172 6.62 -11.60 3.70
C CYS A 172 6.69 -13.02 4.29
N SER A 173 7.83 -13.34 4.89
CA SER A 173 8.04 -14.50 5.75
C SER A 173 7.15 -14.49 7.01
N TRP A 174 6.74 -13.32 7.48
CA TRP A 174 5.84 -13.15 8.62
C TRP A 174 4.48 -13.83 8.40
N CYS A 175 4.02 -13.86 7.18
CA CYS A 175 2.82 -14.62 6.80
C CYS A 175 2.95 -16.13 6.98
N ARG A 176 4.18 -16.66 7.12
CA ARG A 176 4.47 -18.10 7.30
C ARG A 176 4.79 -18.48 8.73
N ASN A 177 5.35 -17.59 9.56
CA ASN A 177 6.00 -17.93 10.82
C ASN A 177 5.18 -17.70 12.10
N ASN A 178 4.00 -17.07 12.04
CA ASN A 178 3.16 -16.90 13.23
C ASN A 178 2.45 -18.18 13.70
N ARG A 179 2.92 -19.36 13.31
CA ARG A 179 2.41 -20.63 13.83
C ARG A 179 3.09 -21.08 15.13
N ASN A 180 4.13 -20.39 15.62
CA ASN A 180 4.96 -20.88 16.72
C ASN A 180 5.23 -19.91 17.86
N THR A 181 4.40 -18.93 18.11
CA THR A 181 4.54 -18.09 19.30
C THR A 181 3.18 -17.87 19.95
N TYR A 182 2.71 -18.93 20.63
CA TYR A 182 1.91 -18.92 21.88
C TYR A 182 2.13 -20.23 22.60
#